data_42e06c132b912a5c0152430a04320969
#
_entry.id   42e06c132b912a5c0152430a04320969
#
_cell.length_a   1.000
_cell.length_b   1.000
_cell.length_c   1.000
_cell.angle_alpha   90.00
_cell.angle_beta   90.00
_cell.angle_gamma   90.00
#
_symmetry.space_group_name_H-M   'P 1'
#
loop_
_entity.id
_entity.type
_entity.pdbx_description
1 polymer ?
#
loop_
_entity_poly.entity_id
_entity_poly.type
_entity_poly.pdbx_seq_one_letter_code
_entity_poly.pdbx_strand_id
1 'polypeptide(L)'
;YLKIEADKIFGRENFAGTIIWQQRKTRENRAVFSCNHEYVLVYAKDIKAFKKSRNLLPVEEGFIDSKYKNPDNDPRGPWQSITASVQASHAVASQFYTIISPAGIEFNPPKGRCWAYNQERMLKEIANNNIWFGFDGKNTPRIKKFLANAKIGLTPETLWTGDNYGTTDSAKKHLLSLFPEMEQVFDTPKPEELIKQIIEIASNEGEYVLDCYI
;
A
#
# COMPACT_ATOMS: atom_id res chain seq x y z
N TYR A 1 -23.26 -13.13 5.76
CA TYR A 1 -23.17 -14.61 5.79
C TYR A 1 -21.87 -15.12 5.18
N LEU A 2 -21.51 -14.74 3.93
CA LEU A 2 -20.28 -15.24 3.27
C LEU A 2 -19.02 -15.10 4.13
N LYS A 3 -18.82 -13.93 4.77
CA LYS A 3 -17.66 -13.71 5.66
C LYS A 3 -17.63 -14.67 6.85
N ILE A 4 -18.80 -14.99 7.42
CA ILE A 4 -18.89 -15.92 8.58
C ILE A 4 -18.46 -17.33 8.16
N GLU A 5 -18.90 -17.78 6.97
CA GLU A 5 -18.50 -19.09 6.47
C GLU A 5 -17.02 -19.12 6.07
N ALA A 6 -16.52 -18.06 5.45
CA ALA A 6 -15.11 -17.90 5.14
C ALA A 6 -14.23 -17.87 6.41
N ASP A 7 -14.67 -17.21 7.50
CA ASP A 7 -13.98 -17.21 8.80
C ASP A 7 -13.87 -18.64 9.38
N LYS A 8 -14.88 -19.50 9.17
CA LYS A 8 -14.85 -20.91 9.62
C LYS A 8 -13.88 -21.77 8.80
N ILE A 9 -13.79 -21.51 7.48
CA ILE A 9 -12.99 -22.32 6.56
C ILE A 9 -11.52 -21.92 6.63
N PHE A 10 -11.24 -20.61 6.58
CA PHE A 10 -9.88 -20.08 6.44
C PHE A 10 -9.26 -19.62 7.78
N GLY A 11 -10.08 -19.50 8.84
CA GLY A 11 -9.68 -18.90 10.11
C GLY A 11 -9.83 -17.37 10.09
N ARG A 12 -10.47 -16.82 11.13
CA ARG A 12 -10.68 -15.37 11.27
C ARG A 12 -9.36 -14.59 11.34
N GLU A 13 -8.34 -15.17 11.92
CA GLU A 13 -6.98 -14.62 12.05
C GLU A 13 -6.28 -14.46 10.69
N ASN A 14 -6.73 -15.19 9.68
CA ASN A 14 -6.20 -15.18 8.33
C ASN A 14 -6.95 -14.23 7.38
N PHE A 15 -7.92 -13.50 7.90
CA PHE A 15 -8.60 -12.45 7.16
C PHE A 15 -7.65 -11.28 6.87
N ALA A 16 -7.39 -11.02 5.59
CA ALA A 16 -6.49 -9.95 5.15
C ALA A 16 -7.20 -8.61 4.99
N GLY A 17 -8.44 -8.62 4.50
CA GLY A 17 -9.22 -7.40 4.31
C GLY A 17 -10.47 -7.59 3.46
N THR A 18 -11.28 -6.54 3.42
CA THR A 18 -12.39 -6.39 2.48
C THR A 18 -12.05 -5.27 1.51
N ILE A 19 -12.13 -5.56 0.22
CA ILE A 19 -11.99 -4.58 -0.84
C ILE A 19 -13.39 -4.18 -1.27
N ILE A 20 -13.61 -2.89 -1.48
CA ILE A 20 -14.85 -2.31 -1.99
C ILE A 20 -14.61 -1.98 -3.45
N TRP A 21 -15.26 -2.70 -4.36
CA TRP A 21 -15.17 -2.45 -5.79
C TRP A 21 -16.43 -1.74 -6.29
N GLN A 22 -16.27 -0.58 -6.91
CA GLN A 22 -17.35 0.18 -7.54
C GLN A 22 -17.78 -0.49 -8.85
N GLN A 23 -18.78 -1.35 -8.78
CA GLN A 23 -19.29 -2.10 -9.94
C GLN A 23 -20.06 -1.26 -10.96
N ARG A 24 -20.61 -0.12 -10.54
CA ARG A 24 -21.35 0.82 -11.42
C ARG A 24 -21.20 2.26 -10.94
N LYS A 25 -21.27 3.20 -11.87
CA LYS A 25 -21.20 4.65 -11.60
C LYS A 25 -22.55 5.32 -11.46
N THR A 26 -23.58 4.72 -12.07
CA THR A 26 -24.96 5.25 -12.06
C THR A 26 -25.67 4.96 -10.74
N ARG A 27 -26.57 5.86 -10.34
CA ARG A 27 -27.40 5.72 -9.14
C ARG A 27 -28.72 5.05 -9.45
N GLU A 28 -29.21 4.21 -8.54
CA GLU A 28 -30.57 3.65 -8.57
C GLU A 28 -31.51 4.59 -7.80
N ASN A 29 -32.35 5.32 -8.55
CA ASN A 29 -33.19 6.35 -7.95
C ASN A 29 -34.41 5.80 -7.18
N ARG A 30 -34.72 4.51 -7.34
CA ARG A 30 -35.84 3.86 -6.65
C ARG A 30 -35.44 3.24 -5.32
N ALA A 31 -34.17 3.09 -5.07
CA ALA A 31 -33.65 2.52 -3.82
C ALA A 31 -33.50 3.59 -2.74
N VAL A 32 -33.65 3.21 -1.47
CA VAL A 32 -33.36 4.09 -0.33
C VAL A 32 -31.89 4.52 -0.36
N PHE A 33 -30.99 3.57 -0.61
CA PHE A 33 -29.58 3.82 -0.90
C PHE A 33 -29.19 3.05 -2.16
N SER A 34 -28.58 3.75 -3.12
CA SER A 34 -28.09 3.11 -4.34
C SER A 34 -26.86 2.27 -4.02
N CYS A 35 -27.00 0.95 -4.08
CA CYS A 35 -25.85 0.05 -3.94
C CYS A 35 -25.11 -0.03 -5.27
N ASN A 36 -23.95 0.60 -5.34
CA ASN A 36 -23.12 0.71 -6.55
C ASN A 36 -21.76 0.02 -6.42
N HIS A 37 -21.58 -0.80 -5.41
CA HIS A 37 -20.33 -1.51 -5.12
C HIS A 37 -20.60 -2.96 -4.75
N GLU A 38 -19.56 -3.77 -4.87
CA GLU A 38 -19.48 -5.14 -4.38
C GLU A 38 -18.26 -5.27 -3.45
N TYR A 39 -18.20 -6.37 -2.72
CA TYR A 39 -17.12 -6.66 -1.79
C TYR A 39 -16.28 -7.84 -2.29
N VAL A 40 -14.96 -7.69 -2.25
CA VAL A 40 -14.01 -8.80 -2.41
C VAL A 40 -13.43 -9.11 -1.05
N LEU A 41 -13.70 -10.31 -0.52
CA LEU A 41 -13.14 -10.78 0.74
C LEU A 41 -11.80 -11.46 0.47
N VAL A 42 -10.76 -11.02 1.16
CA VAL A 42 -9.40 -11.53 1.00
C VAL A 42 -9.00 -12.32 2.22
N TYR A 43 -8.65 -13.59 2.02
CA TYR A 43 -8.11 -14.48 3.03
C TYR A 43 -6.75 -15.02 2.56
N ALA A 44 -5.86 -15.28 3.51
CA ALA A 44 -4.60 -15.95 3.26
C ALA A 44 -4.60 -17.31 3.98
N LYS A 45 -3.85 -18.27 3.50
CA LYS A 45 -3.60 -19.52 4.26
C LYS A 45 -2.82 -19.23 5.54
N ASP A 46 -1.88 -18.28 5.47
CA ASP A 46 -1.11 -17.75 6.59
C ASP A 46 -0.95 -16.23 6.36
N ILE A 47 -1.61 -15.43 7.18
CA ILE A 47 -1.59 -13.96 7.05
C ILE A 47 -0.19 -13.37 7.29
N LYS A 48 0.65 -14.01 8.13
CA LYS A 48 2.00 -13.52 8.41
C LYS A 48 2.93 -13.77 7.22
N ALA A 49 2.78 -14.92 6.56
CA ALA A 49 3.47 -15.23 5.31
C ALA A 49 3.00 -14.30 4.20
N PHE A 50 1.70 -14.15 4.01
CA PHE A 50 1.12 -13.27 2.98
C PHE A 50 1.59 -11.82 3.10
N LYS A 51 1.64 -11.26 4.30
CA LYS A 51 2.17 -9.90 4.53
C LYS A 51 3.60 -9.71 4.03
N LYS A 52 4.40 -10.77 4.00
CA LYS A 52 5.78 -10.73 3.52
C LYS A 52 5.90 -10.99 2.01
N SER A 53 5.07 -11.90 1.49
CA SER A 53 5.15 -12.39 0.11
C SER A 53 4.25 -11.65 -0.88
N ARG A 54 3.16 -11.01 -0.41
CA ARG A 54 2.25 -10.31 -1.30
C ARG A 54 2.97 -9.30 -2.18
N ASN A 55 2.54 -9.18 -3.41
CA ASN A 55 3.11 -8.23 -4.33
C ASN A 55 2.68 -6.78 -3.99
N LEU A 56 3.56 -5.86 -4.30
CA LEU A 56 3.24 -4.44 -4.37
C LEU A 56 2.84 -4.11 -5.81
N LEU A 57 1.97 -3.14 -5.97
CA LEU A 57 1.57 -2.67 -7.28
C LEU A 57 2.71 -1.89 -7.94
N PRO A 58 2.81 -1.93 -9.28
CA PRO A 58 3.82 -1.17 -10.00
C PRO A 58 3.67 0.33 -9.72
N VAL A 59 4.78 1.03 -9.81
CA VAL A 59 4.84 2.48 -9.71
C VAL A 59 4.97 3.08 -11.10
N GLU A 60 4.48 4.31 -11.26
CA GLU A 60 4.63 5.06 -12.51
C GLU A 60 6.09 5.34 -12.84
N GLU A 61 6.38 5.50 -14.12
CA GLU A 61 7.70 5.92 -14.60
C GLU A 61 8.10 7.25 -13.95
N GLY A 62 9.36 7.34 -13.52
CA GLY A 62 9.88 8.51 -12.81
C GLY A 62 9.51 8.58 -11.30
N PHE A 63 8.67 7.69 -10.77
CA PHE A 63 8.36 7.67 -9.34
C PHE A 63 9.63 7.53 -8.49
N ILE A 64 10.52 6.60 -8.86
CA ILE A 64 11.77 6.35 -8.14
C ILE A 64 12.61 7.63 -8.15
N ASP A 65 12.82 8.24 -9.31
CA ASP A 65 13.61 9.46 -9.47
C ASP A 65 13.01 10.67 -8.75
N SER A 66 11.69 10.70 -8.61
CA SER A 66 11.01 11.77 -7.85
C SER A 66 11.21 11.66 -6.34
N LYS A 67 11.30 10.43 -5.81
CA LYS A 67 11.32 10.13 -4.36
C LYS A 67 12.72 9.91 -3.81
N TYR A 68 13.60 9.31 -4.61
CA TYR A 68 14.95 8.95 -4.20
C TYR A 68 15.96 9.90 -4.85
N LYS A 69 16.72 10.59 -4.01
CA LYS A 69 17.77 11.53 -4.42
C LYS A 69 19.07 11.18 -3.68
N ASN A 70 20.18 11.68 -4.15
CA ASN A 70 21.46 11.56 -3.44
C ASN A 70 22.11 12.93 -3.32
N PRO A 71 21.53 13.85 -2.51
CA PRO A 71 22.01 15.22 -2.44
C PRO A 71 23.39 15.34 -1.76
N ASP A 72 23.74 14.42 -0.90
CA ASP A 72 25.01 14.41 -0.14
C ASP A 72 26.06 13.45 -0.72
N ASN A 73 25.82 12.91 -1.92
CA ASN A 73 26.70 11.94 -2.58
C ASN A 73 27.06 10.73 -1.67
N ASP A 74 26.07 10.25 -0.91
CA ASP A 74 26.24 9.07 -0.06
C ASP A 74 26.65 7.86 -0.92
N PRO A 75 27.76 7.15 -0.58
CA PRO A 75 28.25 6.03 -1.39
C PRO A 75 27.29 4.86 -1.48
N ARG A 76 26.29 4.78 -0.61
CA ARG A 76 25.23 3.76 -0.64
C ARG A 76 24.15 4.05 -1.69
N GLY A 77 24.21 5.19 -2.36
CA GLY A 77 23.30 5.56 -3.45
C GLY A 77 22.11 6.43 -3.02
N PRO A 78 21.10 6.55 -3.89
CA PRO A 78 19.94 7.41 -3.65
C PRO A 78 19.11 6.95 -2.44
N TRP A 79 18.53 7.93 -1.74
CA TRP A 79 17.71 7.70 -0.57
C TRP A 79 16.49 8.64 -0.53
N GLN A 80 15.43 8.18 0.12
CA GLN A 80 14.23 8.96 0.42
C GLN A 80 14.36 9.55 1.83
N SER A 81 14.03 10.85 1.94
CA SER A 81 13.99 11.58 3.21
C SER A 81 12.65 11.35 3.91
N ILE A 82 12.66 10.70 5.06
CA ILE A 82 11.47 10.54 5.90
C ILE A 82 11.63 11.20 7.26
N THR A 83 10.50 11.59 7.87
CA THR A 83 10.50 12.26 9.18
C THR A 83 11.05 11.33 10.27
N ALA A 84 11.97 11.82 11.09
CA ALA A 84 12.54 11.08 12.22
C ALA A 84 11.59 10.98 13.43
N SER A 85 10.42 11.63 13.40
CA SER A 85 9.41 11.57 14.46
C SER A 85 8.14 10.84 13.99
N VAL A 86 7.45 10.19 14.92
CA VAL A 86 6.18 9.45 14.71
C VAL A 86 5.11 9.96 15.67
N GLN A 87 3.85 9.58 15.46
CA GLN A 87 2.76 9.87 16.39
C GLN A 87 3.04 9.26 17.76
N ALA A 88 2.73 10.00 18.84
CA ALA A 88 3.03 9.59 20.21
C ALA A 88 1.95 8.69 20.85
N SER A 89 0.97 8.19 20.10
CA SER A 89 -0.15 7.39 20.62
C SER A 89 0.28 6.12 21.39
N HIS A 90 1.45 5.57 21.06
CA HIS A 90 2.03 4.39 21.71
C HIS A 90 3.50 4.62 22.11
N ALA A 91 3.86 5.87 22.38
CA ALA A 91 5.23 6.24 22.70
C ALA A 91 5.64 5.76 24.09
N VAL A 92 6.91 5.41 24.24
CA VAL A 92 7.55 5.12 25.51
C VAL A 92 8.51 6.25 25.90
N ALA A 93 8.77 6.43 27.20
CA ALA A 93 9.59 7.52 27.71
C ALA A 93 10.97 7.67 27.01
N SER A 94 11.57 6.55 26.60
CA SER A 94 12.88 6.53 25.91
C SER A 94 12.87 7.15 24.50
N GLN A 95 11.71 7.57 23.98
CA GLN A 95 11.55 8.24 22.68
C GLN A 95 11.43 9.76 22.80
N PHE A 96 11.51 10.31 24.03
CA PHE A 96 11.47 11.74 24.30
C PHE A 96 12.82 12.21 24.84
N TYR A 97 13.63 12.78 23.99
CA TYR A 97 14.96 13.29 24.32
C TYR A 97 15.38 14.37 23.32
N THR A 98 16.39 15.16 23.69
CA THR A 98 16.98 16.17 22.81
C THR A 98 18.01 15.52 21.88
N ILE A 99 17.93 15.80 20.58
CA ILE A 99 18.96 15.47 19.59
C ILE A 99 19.78 16.73 19.34
N ILE A 100 21.11 16.61 19.39
CA ILE A 100 22.03 17.65 18.99
C ILE A 100 22.51 17.37 17.57
N SER A 101 22.32 18.32 16.66
CA SER A 101 22.79 18.19 15.28
C SER A 101 24.30 18.40 15.18
N PRO A 102 24.92 18.07 14.02
CA PRO A 102 26.35 18.39 13.78
C PRO A 102 26.69 19.87 13.88
N ALA A 103 25.72 20.76 13.66
CA ALA A 103 25.87 22.22 13.83
C ALA A 103 25.64 22.71 15.27
N GLY A 104 25.44 21.79 16.25
CA GLY A 104 25.21 22.14 17.66
C GLY A 104 23.76 22.59 17.96
N ILE A 105 22.84 22.43 17.04
CA ILE A 105 21.41 22.81 17.23
C ILE A 105 20.66 21.68 17.93
N GLU A 106 19.90 22.05 18.95
CA GLU A 106 19.07 21.14 19.72
C GLU A 106 17.69 20.98 19.08
N PHE A 107 17.25 19.71 18.93
CA PHE A 107 15.93 19.35 18.45
C PHE A 107 15.20 18.47 19.45
N ASN A 108 14.00 18.87 19.80
CA ASN A 108 13.06 18.06 20.57
C ASN A 108 11.94 17.51 19.66
N PRO A 109 11.30 16.40 20.02
CA PRO A 109 10.17 15.93 19.24
C PRO A 109 9.05 16.99 19.22
N PRO A 110 8.39 17.23 18.07
CA PRO A 110 7.28 18.15 18.00
C PRO A 110 6.12 17.74 18.95
N LYS A 111 5.30 18.69 19.37
CA LYS A 111 4.13 18.43 20.23
C LYS A 111 3.24 17.32 19.65
N GLY A 112 2.90 16.34 20.47
CA GLY A 112 2.11 15.16 20.06
C GLY A 112 2.87 14.10 19.27
N ARG A 113 4.19 14.25 19.15
CA ARG A 113 5.07 13.29 18.47
C ARG A 113 6.22 12.84 19.38
N CYS A 114 6.83 11.73 19.03
CA CYS A 114 8.05 11.23 19.65
C CYS A 114 9.07 10.85 18.57
N TRP A 115 10.32 10.63 18.92
CA TRP A 115 11.31 10.13 17.97
C TRP A 115 10.98 8.69 17.56
N ALA A 116 11.28 8.33 16.30
CA ALA A 116 11.06 6.99 15.77
C ALA A 116 11.90 5.90 16.45
N TYR A 117 13.03 6.31 17.04
CA TYR A 117 13.97 5.44 17.73
C TYR A 117 14.18 5.91 19.18
N ASN A 118 14.62 5.00 20.07
CA ASN A 118 15.16 5.39 21.37
C ASN A 118 16.51 6.12 21.18
N GLN A 119 17.00 6.77 22.22
CA GLN A 119 18.20 7.62 22.15
C GLN A 119 19.43 6.84 21.70
N GLU A 120 19.67 5.64 22.24
CA GLU A 120 20.83 4.81 21.89
C GLU A 120 20.84 4.47 20.39
N ARG A 121 19.71 4.02 19.85
CA ARG A 121 19.59 3.73 18.43
C ARG A 121 19.73 4.97 17.57
N MET A 122 19.14 6.09 17.98
CA MET A 122 19.27 7.35 17.23
C MET A 122 20.71 7.79 17.10
N LEU A 123 21.50 7.70 18.17
CA LEU A 123 22.93 8.03 18.13
C LEU A 123 23.71 7.11 17.18
N LYS A 124 23.39 5.81 17.17
CA LYS A 124 23.97 4.86 16.21
C LYS A 124 23.58 5.21 14.77
N GLU A 125 22.32 5.58 14.52
CA GLU A 125 21.87 5.98 13.18
C GLU A 125 22.54 7.30 12.73
N ILE A 126 22.78 8.24 13.64
CA ILE A 126 23.54 9.46 13.35
C ILE A 126 25.00 9.12 12.99
N ALA A 127 25.66 8.30 13.81
CA ALA A 127 27.04 7.88 13.58
C ALA A 127 27.20 7.13 12.23
N ASN A 128 26.21 6.38 11.82
CA ASN A 128 26.17 5.65 10.55
C ASN A 128 25.71 6.51 9.36
N ASN A 129 25.60 7.83 9.52
CA ASN A 129 25.10 8.75 8.49
C ASN A 129 23.71 8.39 7.95
N ASN A 130 22.85 7.80 8.78
CA ASN A 130 21.46 7.45 8.43
C ASN A 130 20.47 8.56 8.79
N ILE A 131 20.93 9.61 9.48
CA ILE A 131 20.11 10.79 9.82
C ILE A 131 20.67 12.01 9.07
N TRP A 132 19.79 12.67 8.36
CA TRP A 132 20.10 13.86 7.56
C TRP A 132 19.63 15.12 8.28
N PHE A 133 20.52 16.11 8.43
CA PHE A 133 20.26 17.40 9.06
C PHE A 133 20.37 18.58 8.07
N GLY A 134 20.32 18.33 6.76
CA GLY A 134 20.63 19.33 5.75
C GLY A 134 22.12 19.43 5.46
N PHE A 135 22.46 20.21 4.44
CA PHE A 135 23.88 20.41 4.06
C PHE A 135 24.71 21.11 5.13
N ASP A 136 24.09 22.01 5.87
CA ASP A 136 24.74 22.81 6.92
C ASP A 136 24.51 22.23 8.33
N GLY A 137 23.86 21.08 8.44
CA GLY A 137 23.57 20.42 9.72
C GLY A 137 22.53 21.12 10.59
N LYS A 138 21.74 22.06 10.05
CA LYS A 138 20.82 22.89 10.81
C LYS A 138 19.35 22.51 10.69
N ASN A 139 19.03 21.58 9.80
CA ASN A 139 17.64 21.17 9.59
C ASN A 139 17.20 20.11 10.60
N THR A 140 15.87 20.02 10.82
CA THR A 140 15.28 18.97 11.65
C THR A 140 15.71 17.60 11.17
N PRO A 141 15.96 16.63 12.09
CA PRO A 141 16.46 15.31 11.73
C PRO A 141 15.48 14.55 10.83
N ARG A 142 16.03 13.96 9.78
CA ARG A 142 15.31 13.13 8.82
C ARG A 142 16.04 11.80 8.63
N ILE A 143 15.30 10.70 8.54
CA ILE A 143 15.87 9.38 8.32
C ILE A 143 16.10 9.18 6.82
N LYS A 144 17.28 8.72 6.43
CA LYS A 144 17.58 8.27 5.07
C LYS A 144 17.06 6.85 4.87
N LYS A 145 16.18 6.65 3.88
CA LYS A 145 15.74 5.32 3.43
C LYS A 145 16.34 5.05 2.06
N PHE A 146 17.37 4.22 2.02
CA PHE A 146 18.11 3.94 0.79
C PHE A 146 17.29 3.10 -0.19
N LEU A 147 17.38 3.44 -1.47
CA LEU A 147 16.75 2.74 -2.57
C LEU A 147 17.15 1.27 -2.61
N ALA A 148 18.42 0.98 -2.39
CA ALA A 148 18.95 -0.39 -2.39
C ALA A 148 18.24 -1.33 -1.39
N ASN A 149 17.64 -0.78 -0.31
CA ASN A 149 16.96 -1.53 0.73
C ASN A 149 15.42 -1.37 0.65
N ALA A 150 14.91 -0.65 -0.35
CA ALA A 150 13.50 -0.37 -0.48
C ALA A 150 12.77 -1.47 -1.25
N LYS A 151 11.60 -1.88 -0.76
CA LYS A 151 10.64 -2.58 -1.61
C LYS A 151 9.94 -1.54 -2.48
N ILE A 152 10.22 -1.57 -3.78
CA ILE A 152 9.61 -0.66 -4.75
C ILE A 152 8.21 -1.15 -5.08
N GLY A 153 7.24 -0.26 -4.96
CA GLY A 153 5.85 -0.54 -5.27
C GLY A 153 4.86 0.15 -4.33
N LEU A 154 3.60 0.18 -4.73
CA LEU A 154 2.50 0.72 -3.96
C LEU A 154 1.79 -0.39 -3.17
N THR A 155 1.48 -0.12 -1.92
CA THR A 155 0.60 -1.02 -1.16
C THR A 155 -0.79 -1.00 -1.78
N PRO A 156 -1.38 -2.16 -2.13
CA PRO A 156 -2.75 -2.20 -2.61
C PRO A 156 -3.72 -1.55 -1.61
N GLU A 157 -4.61 -0.73 -2.11
CA GLU A 157 -5.66 -0.10 -1.32
C GLU A 157 -6.95 -0.93 -1.33
N THR A 158 -7.91 -0.57 -0.48
CA THR A 158 -9.16 -1.32 -0.34
C THR A 158 -10.33 -0.68 -1.06
N LEU A 159 -10.18 0.51 -1.64
CA LEU A 159 -11.21 1.18 -2.42
C LEU A 159 -10.84 1.14 -3.90
N TRP A 160 -11.56 0.33 -4.66
CA TRP A 160 -11.35 0.12 -6.10
C TRP A 160 -12.46 0.79 -6.90
N THR A 161 -12.11 1.91 -7.53
CA THR A 161 -13.06 2.71 -8.30
C THR A 161 -13.32 2.12 -9.69
N GLY A 162 -14.51 2.35 -10.24
CA GLY A 162 -14.85 1.90 -11.58
C GLY A 162 -14.04 2.59 -12.69
N ASP A 163 -13.34 3.71 -12.39
CA ASP A 163 -12.44 4.36 -13.34
C ASP A 163 -11.13 3.58 -13.52
N ASN A 164 -10.60 3.03 -12.42
CA ASN A 164 -9.32 2.34 -12.43
C ASN A 164 -9.46 0.84 -12.68
N TYR A 165 -10.56 0.25 -12.22
CA TYR A 165 -10.73 -1.23 -12.21
C TYR A 165 -11.94 -1.71 -13.02
N GLY A 166 -12.48 -0.84 -13.87
CA GLY A 166 -13.64 -1.16 -14.68
C GLY A 166 -14.94 -1.31 -13.87
N THR A 167 -16.04 -1.45 -14.60
CA THR A 167 -17.39 -1.66 -14.07
C THR A 167 -18.02 -2.87 -14.75
N THR A 168 -19.14 -3.39 -14.24
CA THR A 168 -19.91 -4.44 -14.92
C THR A 168 -20.40 -4.01 -16.32
N ASP A 169 -20.75 -2.71 -16.48
CA ASP A 169 -21.15 -2.17 -17.79
C ASP A 169 -19.97 -2.14 -18.78
N SER A 170 -18.76 -1.70 -18.35
CA SER A 170 -17.59 -1.73 -19.22
C SER A 170 -17.19 -3.16 -19.60
N ALA A 171 -17.26 -4.10 -18.65
CA ALA A 171 -17.00 -5.52 -18.89
C ALA A 171 -17.98 -6.11 -19.90
N LYS A 172 -19.28 -5.79 -19.78
CA LYS A 172 -20.29 -6.24 -20.72
C LYS A 172 -20.05 -5.70 -22.14
N LYS A 173 -19.73 -4.41 -22.26
CA LYS A 173 -19.40 -3.79 -23.55
C LYS A 173 -18.16 -4.43 -24.18
N HIS A 174 -17.13 -4.68 -23.39
CA HIS A 174 -15.92 -5.35 -23.87
C HIS A 174 -16.22 -6.77 -24.34
N LEU A 175 -16.97 -7.56 -23.53
CA LEU A 175 -17.33 -8.93 -23.89
C LEU A 175 -18.15 -8.98 -25.19
N LEU A 176 -19.13 -8.10 -25.37
CA LEU A 176 -19.90 -7.99 -26.61
C LEU A 176 -19.06 -7.56 -27.82
N SER A 177 -17.99 -6.81 -27.60
CA SER A 177 -17.07 -6.46 -28.71
C SER A 177 -16.23 -7.65 -29.18
N LEU A 178 -16.00 -8.62 -28.30
CA LEU A 178 -15.31 -9.87 -28.65
C LEU A 178 -16.25 -10.90 -29.33
N PHE A 179 -17.56 -10.80 -29.08
CA PHE A 179 -18.59 -11.69 -29.62
C PHE A 179 -19.72 -10.87 -30.25
N PRO A 180 -19.45 -10.15 -31.36
CA PRO A 180 -20.41 -9.21 -31.95
C PRO A 180 -21.69 -9.85 -32.48
N GLU A 181 -21.69 -11.17 -32.74
CA GLU A 181 -22.80 -11.95 -33.18
C GLU A 181 -23.79 -12.33 -32.06
N MET A 182 -23.42 -12.09 -30.78
CA MET A 182 -24.25 -12.44 -29.63
C MET A 182 -24.93 -11.22 -29.03
N GLU A 183 -26.23 -11.31 -28.76
CA GLU A 183 -26.96 -10.25 -28.02
C GLU A 183 -26.57 -10.21 -26.53
N GLN A 184 -26.26 -11.37 -25.97
CA GLN A 184 -25.87 -11.54 -24.58
C GLN A 184 -24.91 -12.73 -24.45
N VAL A 185 -23.75 -12.50 -23.85
CA VAL A 185 -22.75 -13.55 -23.60
C VAL A 185 -22.77 -13.97 -22.13
N PHE A 186 -22.88 -13.01 -21.23
CA PHE A 186 -22.90 -13.23 -19.77
C PHE A 186 -23.66 -12.11 -19.06
N ASP A 187 -24.38 -12.44 -17.97
CA ASP A 187 -25.26 -11.46 -17.30
C ASP A 187 -24.50 -10.39 -16.54
N THR A 188 -23.52 -10.79 -15.75
CA THR A 188 -22.76 -9.91 -14.85
C THR A 188 -21.27 -10.16 -14.93
N PRO A 189 -20.63 -9.91 -16.10
CA PRO A 189 -19.21 -10.12 -16.27
C PRO A 189 -18.40 -9.21 -15.35
N LYS A 190 -17.27 -9.70 -14.90
CA LYS A 190 -16.29 -8.89 -14.17
C LYS A 190 -15.28 -8.30 -15.16
N PRO A 191 -14.85 -7.05 -14.98
CA PRO A 191 -13.86 -6.42 -15.85
C PRO A 191 -12.50 -7.08 -15.70
N GLU A 192 -11.73 -7.12 -16.79
CA GLU A 192 -10.39 -7.70 -16.81
C GLU A 192 -9.45 -7.00 -15.85
N GLU A 193 -9.56 -5.68 -15.73
CA GLU A 193 -8.73 -4.87 -14.83
C GLU A 193 -8.90 -5.28 -13.36
N LEU A 194 -10.13 -5.65 -12.95
CA LEU A 194 -10.41 -6.15 -11.61
C LEU A 194 -9.71 -7.49 -11.37
N ILE A 195 -9.86 -8.44 -12.31
CA ILE A 195 -9.27 -9.79 -12.19
C ILE A 195 -7.75 -9.70 -12.27
N LYS A 196 -7.21 -8.92 -13.19
CA LYS A 196 -5.79 -8.65 -13.33
C LYS A 196 -5.20 -8.14 -12.01
N GLN A 197 -5.85 -7.15 -11.37
CA GLN A 197 -5.41 -6.60 -10.10
C GLN A 197 -5.37 -7.65 -8.97
N ILE A 198 -6.36 -8.54 -8.91
CA ILE A 198 -6.40 -9.64 -7.93
C ILE A 198 -5.21 -10.59 -8.15
N ILE A 199 -4.97 -10.97 -9.40
CA ILE A 199 -3.88 -11.88 -9.77
C ILE A 199 -2.52 -11.23 -9.49
N GLU A 200 -2.31 -9.97 -9.86
CA GLU A 200 -1.05 -9.25 -9.62
C GLU A 200 -0.69 -9.13 -8.14
N ILE A 201 -1.68 -8.97 -7.25
CA ILE A 201 -1.45 -8.90 -5.81
C ILE A 201 -1.14 -10.28 -5.21
N ALA A 202 -1.81 -11.32 -5.69
CA ALA A 202 -1.89 -12.62 -5.01
C ALA A 202 -0.98 -13.69 -5.59
N SER A 203 -0.47 -13.52 -6.82
CA SER A 203 0.32 -14.54 -7.51
C SER A 203 1.52 -13.97 -8.27
N ASN A 204 2.45 -14.83 -8.61
CA ASN A 204 3.62 -14.55 -9.44
C ASN A 204 3.57 -15.42 -10.71
N GLU A 205 4.43 -15.09 -11.68
CA GLU A 205 4.58 -15.89 -12.89
C GLU A 205 4.93 -17.36 -12.55
N GLY A 206 4.21 -18.29 -13.18
CA GLY A 206 4.37 -19.72 -12.95
C GLY A 206 3.59 -20.30 -11.76
N GLU A 207 2.87 -19.48 -10.99
CA GLU A 207 1.99 -19.96 -9.92
C GLU A 207 0.60 -20.33 -10.46
N TYR A 208 -0.08 -21.24 -9.76
CA TYR A 208 -1.43 -21.68 -10.13
C TYR A 208 -2.49 -20.70 -9.61
N VAL A 209 -3.43 -20.33 -10.49
CA VAL A 209 -4.65 -19.61 -10.16
C VAL A 209 -5.84 -20.53 -10.43
N LEU A 210 -6.67 -20.77 -9.43
CA LEU A 210 -7.87 -21.59 -9.53
C LEU A 210 -9.11 -20.70 -9.47
N ASP A 211 -9.93 -20.75 -10.51
CA ASP A 211 -11.31 -20.24 -10.50
C ASP A 211 -12.27 -21.43 -10.33
N CYS A 212 -13.12 -21.38 -9.31
CA CYS A 212 -14.05 -22.45 -9.00
C CYS A 212 -15.43 -22.27 -9.65
N TYR A 213 -15.66 -21.16 -10.34
CA TYR A 213 -16.94 -20.78 -10.95
C TYR A 213 -16.78 -20.61 -12.47
N ILE A 214 -16.73 -21.73 -13.16
CA ILE A 214 -16.78 -21.78 -14.63
C ILE A 214 -18.19 -22.12 -15.06
#